data_566b3510637b7cbc05d6bc05ca55b9ef
#
_entry.id   566b3510637b7cbc05d6bc05ca55b9ef
#
_cell.length_a   1.000
_cell.length_b   1.000
_cell.length_c   1.000
_cell.angle_alpha   90.00
_cell.angle_beta   90.00
_cell.angle_gamma   90.00
#
_symmetry.space_group_name_H-M   'P 1'
#
loop_
_entity.id
_entity.type
_entity.pdbx_description
1 polymer ?
#
loop_
_entity_poly.entity_id
_entity_poly.type
_entity_poly.pdbx_seq_one_letter_code
_entity_poly.pdbx_strand_id
1 'polypeptide(L)'
;MANPRDTLKLLREIEKTYPCTFIRGNKENYWIHHRKNSEEEWKTGTTTTGMLAYNFAQLSDEDIDFFEAMPISKEMRYGNLPVFTICHGSPLVVNQSLRPDYEYIDDVVEKFTTQMVICGHFHIQTSYERKGKLVINPGAIGVPLHSAGKAQFLILSDENMQWKTEFVTVPYDVDKTLEDMDKEELFQ
;
A
#
# COMPACT_ATOMS: atom_id res chain seq x y z
N MET A 1 9.51 4.17 -6.85
CA MET A 1 9.31 5.63 -6.94
C MET A 1 10.65 6.32 -6.82
N ALA A 2 10.83 7.53 -7.32
CA ALA A 2 12.12 8.21 -7.45
C ALA A 2 12.87 8.49 -6.12
N ASN A 3 12.17 8.64 -5.00
CA ASN A 3 12.77 9.09 -3.73
C ASN A 3 12.48 8.14 -2.56
N PRO A 4 12.98 6.89 -2.55
CA PRO A 4 12.66 5.93 -1.49
C PRO A 4 13.23 6.35 -0.13
N ARG A 5 14.45 6.89 -0.07
CA ARG A 5 15.10 7.33 1.18
C ARG A 5 14.37 8.48 1.85
N ASP A 6 14.00 9.51 1.08
CA ASP A 6 13.30 10.67 1.63
C ASP A 6 11.89 10.29 2.07
N THR A 7 11.23 9.38 1.36
CA THR A 7 9.94 8.83 1.75
C THR A 7 10.02 8.11 3.10
N LEU A 8 11.01 7.21 3.28
CA LEU A 8 11.20 6.49 4.55
C LEU A 8 11.58 7.44 5.69
N LYS A 9 12.45 8.41 5.44
CA LYS A 9 12.80 9.43 6.42
C LYS A 9 11.55 10.19 6.90
N LEU A 10 10.72 10.64 5.96
CA LEU A 10 9.47 11.34 6.29
C LEU A 10 8.51 10.46 7.11
N LEU A 11 8.35 9.19 6.73
CA LEU A 11 7.50 8.25 7.47
C LEU A 11 8.00 8.05 8.91
N ARG A 12 9.30 7.90 9.12
CA ARG A 12 9.90 7.78 10.47
C ARG A 12 9.76 9.07 11.29
N GLU A 13 9.75 10.24 10.67
CA GLU A 13 9.46 11.51 11.35
C GLU A 13 8.00 11.63 11.76
N ILE A 14 7.08 11.23 10.89
CA ILE A 14 5.65 11.19 11.18
C ILE A 14 5.36 10.24 12.35
N GLU A 15 5.97 9.05 12.37
CA GLU A 15 5.80 8.04 13.42
C GLU A 15 6.22 8.56 14.81
N LYS A 16 7.19 9.48 14.90
CA LYS A 16 7.59 10.10 16.17
C LYS A 16 6.50 11.00 16.76
N THR A 17 5.63 11.53 15.90
CA THR A 17 4.62 12.54 16.30
C THR A 17 3.23 11.92 16.40
N TYR A 18 2.93 10.94 15.56
CA TYR A 18 1.61 10.34 15.45
C TYR A 18 1.67 8.82 15.61
N PRO A 19 0.67 8.18 16.26
CA PRO A 19 0.59 6.73 16.32
C PRO A 19 0.37 6.17 14.91
N CYS A 20 1.37 5.51 14.36
CA CYS A 20 1.32 4.91 13.03
C CYS A 20 1.18 3.39 13.11
N THR A 21 0.50 2.81 12.15
CA THR A 21 0.50 1.38 11.89
C THR A 21 0.88 1.14 10.44
N PHE A 22 1.92 0.37 10.24
CA PHE A 22 2.40 -0.03 8.93
C PHE A 22 2.02 -1.48 8.63
N ILE A 23 1.70 -1.76 7.37
CA ILE A 23 1.50 -3.10 6.84
C ILE A 23 2.41 -3.29 5.63
N ARG A 24 2.85 -4.51 5.43
CA ARG A 24 3.75 -4.87 4.35
C ARG A 24 3.00 -5.09 3.03
N GLY A 25 3.49 -4.44 1.97
CA GLY A 25 3.02 -4.65 0.61
C GLY A 25 3.84 -5.70 -0.17
N ASN A 26 3.46 -5.93 -1.42
CA ASN A 26 4.16 -6.88 -2.29
C ASN A 26 5.56 -6.40 -2.68
N LYS A 27 5.82 -5.09 -2.73
CA LYS A 27 7.15 -4.56 -3.07
C LYS A 27 8.14 -4.83 -1.96
N GLU A 28 7.76 -4.61 -0.70
CA GLU A 28 8.55 -4.95 0.47
C GLU A 28 8.88 -6.45 0.49
N ASN A 29 7.92 -7.33 0.15
CA ASN A 29 8.19 -8.76 0.03
C ASN A 29 9.22 -9.10 -1.04
N TYR A 30 9.22 -8.41 -2.19
CA TYR A 30 10.22 -8.61 -3.23
C TYR A 30 11.63 -8.23 -2.75
N TRP A 31 11.79 -7.10 -2.03
CA TRP A 31 13.08 -6.68 -1.49
C TRP A 31 13.58 -7.60 -0.37
N ILE A 32 12.70 -8.05 0.52
CA ILE A 32 13.03 -9.04 1.57
C ILE A 32 13.49 -10.36 0.92
N HIS A 33 12.78 -10.83 -0.10
CA HIS A 33 13.14 -12.06 -0.82
C HIS A 33 14.50 -11.92 -1.51
N HIS A 34 14.73 -10.82 -2.21
CA HIS A 34 15.99 -10.54 -2.91
C HIS A 34 17.19 -10.48 -1.94
N ARG A 35 17.05 -9.82 -0.79
CA ARG A 35 18.11 -9.82 0.25
C ARG A 35 18.49 -11.24 0.70
N LYS A 36 17.51 -12.14 0.79
CA LYS A 36 17.72 -13.53 1.23
C LYS A 36 18.27 -14.43 0.13
N ASN A 37 18.04 -14.08 -1.12
CA ASN A 37 18.38 -14.89 -2.31
C ASN A 37 19.18 -14.02 -3.31
N SER A 38 20.30 -13.47 -2.86
CA SER A 38 21.13 -12.52 -3.63
C SER A 38 21.70 -13.06 -4.95
N GLU A 39 21.63 -14.36 -5.17
CA GLU A 39 22.06 -15.03 -6.42
C GLU A 39 21.00 -14.89 -7.54
N GLU A 40 19.77 -14.55 -7.21
CA GLU A 40 18.74 -14.26 -8.21
C GLU A 40 18.94 -12.84 -8.76
N GLU A 41 19.50 -12.74 -9.95
CA GLU A 41 19.54 -11.48 -10.67
C GLU A 41 18.11 -10.99 -10.96
N TRP A 42 17.83 -9.75 -10.64
CA TRP A 42 16.61 -9.09 -11.07
C TRP A 42 16.64 -9.02 -12.58
N LYS A 43 15.71 -9.74 -13.24
CA LYS A 43 15.61 -9.72 -14.70
C LYS A 43 15.48 -8.26 -15.16
N THR A 44 16.55 -7.74 -15.72
CA THR A 44 16.58 -6.40 -16.30
C THR A 44 15.69 -6.38 -17.55
N GLY A 45 15.11 -5.24 -17.87
CA GLY A 45 14.41 -5.03 -19.14
C GLY A 45 12.92 -4.75 -19.06
N THR A 46 12.33 -4.69 -17.83
CA THR A 46 10.99 -4.11 -17.65
C THR A 46 11.08 -2.91 -16.71
N THR A 47 10.34 -1.85 -16.98
CA THR A 47 10.25 -0.67 -16.12
C THR A 47 9.97 -1.03 -14.65
N THR A 48 9.12 -2.03 -14.41
CA THR A 48 8.80 -2.50 -13.06
C THR A 48 10.01 -3.11 -12.35
N THR A 49 10.80 -3.93 -13.04
CA THR A 49 11.99 -4.58 -12.47
C THR A 49 13.12 -3.57 -12.25
N GLY A 50 13.32 -2.63 -13.19
CA GLY A 50 14.28 -1.55 -13.02
C GLY A 50 13.98 -0.69 -11.80
N MET A 51 12.72 -0.31 -11.59
CA MET A 51 12.31 0.44 -10.39
C MET A 51 12.49 -0.35 -9.08
N LEU A 52 12.30 -1.67 -9.10
CA LEU A 52 12.56 -2.51 -7.92
C LEU A 52 14.03 -2.53 -7.56
N ALA A 53 14.91 -2.74 -8.55
CA ALA A 53 16.35 -2.76 -8.37
C ALA A 53 16.89 -1.40 -7.91
N TYR A 54 16.45 -0.31 -8.55
CA TYR A 54 16.80 1.05 -8.17
C TYR A 54 16.44 1.36 -6.71
N ASN A 55 15.21 1.03 -6.30
CA ASN A 55 14.79 1.26 -4.92
C ASN A 55 15.59 0.39 -3.94
N PHE A 56 15.82 -0.88 -4.26
CA PHE A 56 16.60 -1.79 -3.42
C PHE A 56 18.02 -1.28 -3.17
N ALA A 57 18.68 -0.77 -4.20
CA ALA A 57 20.03 -0.21 -4.09
C ALA A 57 20.12 1.03 -3.16
N GLN A 58 19.00 1.65 -2.84
CA GLN A 58 18.92 2.81 -1.94
C GLN A 58 18.44 2.46 -0.52
N LEU A 59 18.01 1.23 -0.28
CA LEU A 59 17.55 0.76 1.03
C LEU A 59 18.74 0.24 1.85
N SER A 60 18.72 0.53 3.15
CA SER A 60 19.64 -0.07 4.10
C SER A 60 19.10 -1.42 4.62
N ASP A 61 19.96 -2.20 5.28
CA ASP A 61 19.54 -3.44 5.94
C ASP A 61 18.49 -3.16 7.03
N GLU A 62 18.61 -2.05 7.76
CA GLU A 62 17.62 -1.63 8.76
C GLU A 62 16.26 -1.30 8.13
N ASP A 63 16.23 -0.78 6.90
CA ASP A 63 14.97 -0.54 6.18
C ASP A 63 14.31 -1.86 5.78
N ILE A 64 15.09 -2.84 5.33
CA ILE A 64 14.56 -4.16 5.00
C ILE A 64 14.09 -4.90 6.26
N ASP A 65 14.81 -4.79 7.39
CA ASP A 65 14.37 -5.34 8.68
C ASP A 65 13.07 -4.70 9.15
N PHE A 66 12.91 -3.38 8.97
CA PHE A 66 11.67 -2.68 9.25
C PHE A 66 10.50 -3.21 8.40
N PHE A 67 10.72 -3.45 7.11
CA PHE A 67 9.69 -4.05 6.26
C PHE A 67 9.36 -5.49 6.67
N GLU A 68 10.37 -6.29 7.03
CA GLU A 68 10.17 -7.68 7.46
C GLU A 68 9.36 -7.77 8.77
N ALA A 69 9.52 -6.81 9.65
CA ALA A 69 8.76 -6.71 10.90
C ALA A 69 7.29 -6.30 10.70
N MET A 70 6.93 -5.69 9.56
CA MET A 70 5.53 -5.31 9.28
C MET A 70 4.65 -6.54 9.05
N PRO A 71 3.45 -6.61 9.65
CA PRO A 71 2.47 -7.64 9.31
C PRO A 71 1.91 -7.42 7.90
N ILE A 72 1.42 -8.48 7.25
CA ILE A 72 0.71 -8.38 5.96
C ILE A 72 -0.74 -7.89 6.12
N SER A 73 -1.30 -8.08 7.32
CA SER A 73 -2.62 -7.58 7.70
C SER A 73 -2.67 -7.34 9.21
N LYS A 74 -3.55 -6.43 9.66
CA LYS A 74 -3.76 -6.13 11.07
C LYS A 74 -5.20 -5.74 11.35
N GLU A 75 -5.77 -6.28 12.42
CA GLU A 75 -7.04 -5.79 12.97
C GLU A 75 -6.83 -4.50 13.75
N MET A 76 -7.67 -3.52 13.47
CA MET A 76 -7.65 -2.20 14.08
C MET A 76 -8.83 -2.06 15.04
N ARG A 77 -8.52 -1.59 16.27
CA ARG A 77 -9.48 -1.45 17.37
C ARG A 77 -9.37 -0.05 17.95
N TYR A 78 -10.48 0.69 17.96
CA TYR A 78 -10.55 2.04 18.50
C TYR A 78 -11.78 2.17 19.40
N GLY A 79 -11.55 2.14 20.70
CA GLY A 79 -12.64 2.20 21.70
C GLY A 79 -13.69 1.11 21.46
N ASN A 80 -14.95 1.51 21.37
CA ASN A 80 -16.09 0.63 21.11
C ASN A 80 -16.56 0.63 19.66
N LEU A 81 -15.80 1.24 18.74
CA LEU A 81 -16.12 1.22 17.31
C LEU A 81 -15.95 -0.18 16.70
N PRO A 82 -16.70 -0.50 15.63
CA PRO A 82 -16.54 -1.77 14.94
C PRO A 82 -15.09 -2.03 14.53
N VAL A 83 -14.59 -3.23 14.79
CA VAL A 83 -13.24 -3.66 14.41
C VAL A 83 -13.17 -3.81 12.90
N PHE A 84 -12.07 -3.33 12.31
CA PHE A 84 -11.80 -3.51 10.88
C PHE A 84 -10.38 -4.04 10.65
N THR A 85 -10.15 -4.61 9.46
CA THR A 85 -8.83 -5.10 9.06
C THR A 85 -8.20 -4.15 8.05
N ILE A 86 -6.91 -3.88 8.20
CA ILE A 86 -6.08 -3.26 7.17
C ILE A 86 -5.14 -4.30 6.56
N CYS A 87 -4.95 -4.27 5.25
CA CYS A 87 -4.04 -5.16 4.52
C CYS A 87 -3.56 -4.48 3.22
N HIS A 88 -2.51 -5.02 2.59
CA HIS A 88 -2.11 -4.51 1.27
C HIS A 88 -2.95 -5.11 0.14
N GLY A 89 -2.89 -6.41 -0.05
CA GLY A 89 -3.75 -7.15 -0.97
C GLY A 89 -5.01 -7.63 -0.26
N SER A 90 -5.07 -8.92 0.10
CA SER A 90 -6.08 -9.45 1.01
C SER A 90 -5.50 -9.67 2.41
N PRO A 91 -6.34 -9.87 3.45
CA PRO A 91 -5.84 -10.26 4.77
C PRO A 91 -5.08 -11.59 4.78
N LEU A 92 -5.25 -12.40 3.75
CA LEU A 92 -4.69 -13.75 3.63
C LEU A 92 -3.42 -13.78 2.77
N VAL A 93 -3.36 -12.96 1.72
CA VAL A 93 -2.29 -12.98 0.72
C VAL A 93 -1.93 -11.56 0.28
N VAL A 94 -0.66 -11.18 0.44
CA VAL A 94 -0.18 -9.80 0.25
C VAL A 94 -0.38 -9.25 -1.16
N ASN A 95 -0.33 -10.09 -2.19
CA ASN A 95 -0.50 -9.69 -3.59
C ASN A 95 -1.83 -10.15 -4.22
N GLN A 96 -2.80 -10.56 -3.40
CA GLN A 96 -4.14 -10.92 -3.87
C GLN A 96 -5.01 -9.66 -3.98
N SER A 97 -5.31 -9.25 -5.20
CA SER A 97 -6.12 -8.07 -5.45
C SER A 97 -7.59 -8.29 -5.07
N LEU A 98 -8.17 -7.31 -4.38
CA LEU A 98 -9.60 -7.33 -3.99
C LEU A 98 -10.44 -6.44 -4.93
N ARG A 99 -10.22 -6.53 -6.22
CA ARG A 99 -11.06 -5.83 -7.19
C ARG A 99 -12.45 -6.49 -7.30
N PRO A 100 -13.53 -5.70 -7.34
CA PRO A 100 -14.90 -6.23 -7.33
C PRO A 100 -15.28 -7.04 -8.59
N ASP A 101 -14.51 -6.89 -9.68
CA ASP A 101 -14.73 -7.56 -10.97
C ASP A 101 -14.01 -8.92 -11.10
N TYR A 102 -13.26 -9.36 -10.09
CA TYR A 102 -12.59 -10.65 -10.12
C TYR A 102 -13.53 -11.80 -9.72
N GLU A 103 -13.49 -12.90 -10.47
CA GLU A 103 -14.35 -14.07 -10.26
C GLU A 103 -14.22 -14.70 -8.87
N TYR A 104 -13.00 -14.66 -8.30
CA TYR A 104 -12.71 -15.27 -7.00
C TYR A 104 -13.11 -14.37 -5.79
N ILE A 105 -13.62 -13.17 -6.02
CA ILE A 105 -13.78 -12.17 -4.95
C ILE A 105 -14.72 -12.64 -3.84
N ASP A 106 -15.80 -13.33 -4.19
CA ASP A 106 -16.79 -13.84 -3.23
C ASP A 106 -16.16 -14.87 -2.29
N ASP A 107 -15.41 -15.82 -2.82
CA ASP A 107 -14.74 -16.89 -2.05
C ASP A 107 -13.66 -16.35 -1.11
N VAL A 108 -13.01 -15.25 -1.49
CA VAL A 108 -11.98 -14.61 -0.68
C VAL A 108 -12.62 -13.77 0.44
N VAL A 109 -13.60 -12.95 0.11
CA VAL A 109 -14.28 -12.06 1.07
C VAL A 109 -15.02 -12.86 2.15
N GLU A 110 -15.60 -14.00 1.80
CA GLU A 110 -16.29 -14.87 2.76
C GLU A 110 -15.39 -15.32 3.92
N LYS A 111 -14.07 -15.43 3.68
CA LYS A 111 -13.08 -15.87 4.70
C LYS A 111 -12.63 -14.75 5.65
N PHE A 112 -13.03 -13.50 5.43
CA PHE A 112 -12.61 -12.39 6.29
C PHE A 112 -13.28 -12.47 7.67
N THR A 113 -12.51 -12.12 8.71
CA THR A 113 -12.97 -12.15 10.11
C THR A 113 -13.73 -10.90 10.52
N THR A 114 -13.42 -9.75 9.89
CA THR A 114 -14.05 -8.46 10.19
C THR A 114 -15.10 -8.08 9.15
N GLN A 115 -16.05 -7.23 9.53
CA GLN A 115 -17.10 -6.74 8.62
C GLN A 115 -16.60 -5.66 7.66
N MET A 116 -15.46 -5.00 7.96
CA MET A 116 -14.84 -4.02 7.09
C MET A 116 -13.37 -4.37 6.88
N VAL A 117 -12.92 -4.30 5.63
CA VAL A 117 -11.53 -4.49 5.22
C VAL A 117 -11.09 -3.30 4.37
N ILE A 118 -9.98 -2.67 4.76
CA ILE A 118 -9.34 -1.62 4.00
C ILE A 118 -8.08 -2.20 3.36
N CYS A 119 -8.03 -2.23 2.04
CA CYS A 119 -6.96 -2.83 1.26
C CYS A 119 -6.32 -1.83 0.29
N GLY A 120 -5.10 -2.09 -0.14
CA GLY A 120 -4.40 -1.33 -1.19
C GLY A 120 -4.30 -2.12 -2.51
N HIS A 121 -3.08 -2.21 -3.04
CA HIS A 121 -2.62 -3.05 -4.13
C HIS A 121 -3.09 -2.65 -5.54
N PHE A 122 -4.37 -2.43 -5.78
CA PHE A 122 -4.88 -2.10 -7.13
C PHE A 122 -5.04 -0.59 -7.42
N HIS A 123 -4.69 0.28 -6.45
CA HIS A 123 -4.48 1.73 -6.64
C HIS A 123 -5.68 2.52 -7.19
N ILE A 124 -6.92 2.05 -6.95
CA ILE A 124 -8.14 2.73 -7.40
C ILE A 124 -9.05 2.94 -6.19
N GLN A 125 -9.47 4.18 -5.94
CA GLN A 125 -10.46 4.45 -4.89
C GLN A 125 -11.75 3.69 -5.19
N THR A 126 -12.13 2.78 -4.29
CA THR A 126 -13.27 1.88 -4.47
C THR A 126 -13.84 1.51 -3.12
N SER A 127 -15.17 1.46 -3.03
CA SER A 127 -15.90 0.91 -1.90
C SER A 127 -17.05 0.04 -2.43
N TYR A 128 -17.16 -1.19 -1.92
CA TYR A 128 -18.21 -2.10 -2.32
C TYR A 128 -18.52 -3.11 -1.20
N GLU A 129 -19.72 -3.65 -1.24
CA GLU A 129 -20.14 -4.73 -0.34
C GLU A 129 -20.17 -6.07 -1.08
N ARG A 130 -19.67 -7.13 -0.40
CA ARG A 130 -19.74 -8.52 -0.84
C ARG A 130 -19.92 -9.42 0.38
N LYS A 131 -20.85 -10.38 0.32
CA LYS A 131 -21.09 -11.34 1.40
C LYS A 131 -21.31 -10.67 2.77
N GLY A 132 -21.99 -9.50 2.78
CA GLY A 132 -22.24 -8.72 4.00
C GLY A 132 -21.00 -8.04 4.58
N LYS A 133 -19.92 -7.92 3.83
CA LYS A 133 -18.68 -7.25 4.26
C LYS A 133 -18.36 -6.07 3.35
N LEU A 134 -17.90 -4.98 3.95
CA LEU A 134 -17.47 -3.78 3.28
C LEU A 134 -15.98 -3.87 2.94
N VAL A 135 -15.63 -3.75 1.67
CA VAL A 135 -14.25 -3.70 1.18
C VAL A 135 -13.99 -2.32 0.63
N ILE A 136 -12.90 -1.69 1.09
CA ILE A 136 -12.52 -0.32 0.70
C ILE A 136 -11.08 -0.32 0.23
N ASN A 137 -10.82 0.28 -0.93
CA ASN A 137 -9.47 0.64 -1.35
C ASN A 137 -9.33 2.16 -1.37
N PRO A 138 -8.41 2.75 -0.59
CA PRO A 138 -8.22 4.20 -0.51
C PRO A 138 -7.58 4.81 -1.75
N GLY A 139 -7.20 4.01 -2.74
CA GLY A 139 -6.37 4.44 -3.85
C GLY A 139 -4.88 4.34 -3.53
N ALA A 140 -4.08 5.24 -4.06
CA ALA A 140 -2.65 5.27 -3.84
C ALA A 140 -2.11 6.71 -3.75
N ILE A 141 -1.13 6.93 -2.90
CA ILE A 141 -0.43 8.21 -2.81
C ILE A 141 0.56 8.34 -3.97
N GLY A 142 1.35 7.29 -4.23
CA GLY A 142 2.49 7.38 -5.12
C GLY A 142 2.24 6.99 -6.58
N VAL A 143 1.31 6.06 -6.85
CA VAL A 143 0.95 5.61 -8.21
C VAL A 143 -0.57 5.45 -8.30
N PRO A 144 -1.33 6.53 -8.16
CA PRO A 144 -2.79 6.45 -8.25
C PRO A 144 -3.22 6.18 -9.69
N LEU A 145 -4.16 5.26 -9.87
CA LEU A 145 -4.79 5.01 -11.15
C LEU A 145 -6.07 5.85 -11.28
N HIS A 146 -6.35 6.33 -12.49
CA HIS A 146 -7.56 7.12 -12.82
C HIS A 146 -7.76 8.42 -12.01
N SER A 147 -6.69 8.98 -11.44
CA SER A 147 -6.75 10.20 -10.62
C SER A 147 -6.13 11.43 -11.27
N ALA A 148 -5.70 11.35 -12.52
CA ALA A 148 -4.99 12.43 -13.22
C ALA A 148 -3.78 12.99 -12.41
N GLY A 149 -2.98 12.12 -11.82
CA GLY A 149 -1.77 12.51 -11.08
C GLY A 149 -2.03 13.11 -9.69
N LYS A 150 -3.14 12.78 -9.04
CA LYS A 150 -3.45 13.27 -7.68
C LYS A 150 -3.30 12.13 -6.67
N ALA A 151 -2.64 12.40 -5.56
CA ALA A 151 -2.52 11.45 -4.45
C ALA A 151 -3.89 11.14 -3.83
N GLN A 152 -4.12 9.89 -3.47
CA GLN A 152 -5.40 9.41 -2.95
C GLN A 152 -5.21 8.73 -1.59
N PHE A 153 -6.13 9.01 -0.66
CA PHE A 153 -6.21 8.36 0.65
C PHE A 153 -7.64 8.34 1.19
N LEU A 154 -7.84 7.71 2.35
CA LEU A 154 -9.12 7.59 3.04
C LEU A 154 -9.02 8.23 4.42
N ILE A 155 -10.05 8.96 4.83
CA ILE A 155 -10.26 9.37 6.21
C ILE A 155 -11.37 8.50 6.81
N LEU A 156 -11.10 7.96 8.00
CA LEU A 156 -12.10 7.32 8.86
C LEU A 156 -12.38 8.22 10.04
N SER A 157 -13.65 8.47 10.33
CA SER A 157 -14.08 9.22 11.50
C SER A 157 -15.19 8.47 12.24
N ASP A 158 -15.31 8.72 13.56
CA ASP A 158 -16.45 8.25 14.35
C ASP A 158 -17.66 9.15 14.08
N GLU A 159 -18.76 8.54 13.67
CA GLU A 159 -20.05 9.18 13.58
C GLU A 159 -21.11 8.27 14.24
N ASN A 160 -21.54 8.63 15.45
CA ASN A 160 -22.53 7.85 16.23
C ASN A 160 -22.12 6.38 16.43
N MET A 161 -20.89 6.12 16.85
CA MET A 161 -20.34 4.78 17.08
C MET A 161 -20.26 3.91 15.81
N GLN A 162 -20.21 4.53 14.65
CA GLN A 162 -20.04 3.89 13.35
C GLN A 162 -18.89 4.55 12.60
N TRP A 163 -18.26 3.81 11.70
CA TRP A 163 -17.24 4.37 10.83
C TRP A 163 -17.88 5.15 9.69
N LYS A 164 -17.55 6.45 9.61
CA LYS A 164 -17.76 7.25 8.41
C LYS A 164 -16.50 7.24 7.58
N THR A 165 -16.65 7.05 6.30
CA THR A 165 -15.54 7.00 5.34
C THR A 165 -15.58 8.18 4.39
N GLU A 166 -14.43 8.82 4.15
CA GLU A 166 -14.30 9.92 3.20
C GLU A 166 -13.07 9.68 2.31
N PHE A 167 -13.30 9.57 1.00
CA PHE A 167 -12.24 9.52 0.01
C PHE A 167 -11.68 10.91 -0.25
N VAL A 168 -10.37 11.04 -0.13
CA VAL A 168 -9.66 12.30 -0.35
C VAL A 168 -8.71 12.18 -1.52
N THR A 169 -8.64 13.24 -2.31
CA THR A 169 -7.73 13.35 -3.47
C THR A 169 -7.01 14.69 -3.41
N VAL A 170 -5.68 14.67 -3.43
CA VAL A 170 -4.83 15.85 -3.28
C VAL A 170 -3.92 16.00 -4.49
N PRO A 171 -3.89 17.18 -5.15
CA PRO A 171 -2.94 17.43 -6.23
C PRO A 171 -1.51 17.50 -5.69
N TYR A 172 -0.54 17.04 -6.49
CA TYR A 172 0.89 17.21 -6.24
C TYR A 172 1.60 17.61 -7.53
N ASP A 173 2.84 18.05 -7.42
CA ASP A 173 3.67 18.46 -8.54
C ASP A 173 4.17 17.21 -9.31
N VAL A 174 3.43 16.85 -10.35
CA VAL A 174 3.72 15.69 -11.21
C VAL A 174 4.96 15.96 -12.06
N ASP A 175 5.12 17.18 -12.56
CA ASP A 175 6.24 17.55 -13.43
C ASP A 175 7.56 17.42 -12.68
N LYS A 176 7.60 17.89 -11.42
CA LYS A 176 8.76 17.70 -10.55
C LYS A 176 9.06 16.20 -10.31
N THR A 177 8.05 15.39 -10.14
CA THR A 177 8.23 13.93 -9.94
C THR A 177 8.84 13.30 -11.20
N LEU A 178 8.38 13.67 -12.39
CA LEU A 178 8.93 13.22 -13.68
C LEU A 178 10.37 13.67 -13.85
N GLU A 179 10.68 14.95 -13.58
CA GLU A 179 12.05 15.45 -13.61
C GLU A 179 13.01 14.69 -12.69
N ASP A 180 12.55 14.34 -11.47
CA ASP A 180 13.36 13.56 -10.54
C ASP A 180 13.56 12.12 -11.06
N MET A 181 12.58 11.52 -11.73
CA MET A 181 12.71 10.20 -12.34
C MET A 181 13.62 10.20 -13.56
N ASP A 182 13.61 11.26 -14.37
CA ASP A 182 14.50 11.43 -15.51
C ASP A 182 15.97 11.60 -15.08
N LYS A 183 16.23 12.35 -14.00
CA LYS A 183 17.57 12.51 -13.43
C LYS A 183 18.18 11.19 -12.96
N GLU A 184 17.36 10.29 -12.48
CA GLU A 184 17.76 8.96 -11.99
C GLU A 184 17.78 7.90 -13.12
N GLU A 185 17.57 8.29 -14.37
CA GLU A 185 17.57 7.41 -15.55
C GLU A 185 16.64 6.18 -15.43
N LEU A 186 15.52 6.33 -14.71
CA LEU A 186 14.62 5.21 -14.36
C LEU A 186 13.83 4.63 -15.54
N PHE A 187 13.85 5.30 -16.70
CA PHE A 187 13.11 4.93 -17.91
C PHE A 187 13.98 4.69 -19.14
N GLN A 188 15.30 4.59 -18.98
CA GLN A 188 16.22 4.29 -20.10
C GLN A 188 16.42 2.80 -20.31
#